data_58b88b18420a914016275d5488ab4108
#
_entry.id   58b88b18420a914016275d5488ab4108
#
_cell.length_a   1.000
_cell.length_b   1.000
_cell.length_c   1.000
_cell.angle_alpha   90.00
_cell.angle_beta   90.00
_cell.angle_gamma   90.00
#
_symmetry.space_group_name_H-M   'P 1'
#
loop_
_entity.id
_entity.type
_entity.pdbx_description
1 polymer ?
#
loop_
_entity_poly.entity_id
_entity_poly.type
_entity_poly.pdbx_seq_one_letter_code
_entity_poly.pdbx_strand_id
1 'polypeptide(L)'
;AWVTSDSLTFIGVIGAVLFAVGGILAHIDTKFLWLASLGLVINWYGDSLDGTLARVRRTQRPVYGFFIGHTLDALTTCLICLGLGLSPMMRMDVAFLILAGYLCLSIYTYVCTIIINEFRLTYGKLGPTEVRLLLIAVNTLYIYTPWSAIHYNIYGRNWGLFDIIGCTVAAILFMFYISQFTKDRRALALKDPAKPWHP
;
A
#
# COMPACT_ATOMS: atom_id res chain seq x y z
N ALA A 1 5.49 -14.60 -28.19
CA ALA A 1 5.96 -13.73 -27.13
C ALA A 1 5.70 -14.44 -25.79
N TRP A 2 6.74 -14.73 -25.03
CA TRP A 2 6.71 -15.57 -23.83
C TRP A 2 6.16 -14.84 -22.59
N VAL A 3 6.23 -13.52 -22.53
CA VAL A 3 5.77 -12.72 -21.40
C VAL A 3 4.29 -12.37 -21.58
N THR A 4 3.48 -12.70 -20.60
CA THR A 4 2.05 -12.35 -20.52
C THR A 4 1.82 -11.23 -19.51
N SER A 5 0.65 -10.59 -19.53
CA SER A 5 0.24 -9.63 -18.49
C SER A 5 0.30 -10.28 -17.10
N ASP A 6 -0.25 -11.49 -16.97
CA ASP A 6 -0.25 -12.23 -15.70
C ASP A 6 1.18 -12.50 -15.18
N SER A 7 2.14 -12.80 -16.11
CA SER A 7 3.55 -12.98 -15.73
C SER A 7 4.15 -11.71 -15.12
N LEU A 8 3.79 -10.53 -15.64
CA LEU A 8 4.26 -9.25 -15.11
C LEU A 8 3.66 -8.97 -13.72
N THR A 9 2.38 -9.26 -13.54
CA THR A 9 1.73 -9.13 -12.23
C THR A 9 2.42 -10.03 -11.19
N PHE A 10 2.75 -11.28 -11.53
CA PHE A 10 3.51 -12.17 -10.65
C PHE A 10 4.94 -11.68 -10.37
N ILE A 11 5.62 -11.08 -11.35
CA ILE A 11 6.92 -10.42 -11.14
C ILE A 11 6.76 -9.30 -10.09
N GLY A 12 5.66 -8.55 -10.13
CA GLY A 12 5.34 -7.57 -9.11
C GLY A 12 5.24 -8.17 -7.70
N VAL A 13 4.58 -9.32 -7.56
CA VAL A 13 4.49 -10.03 -6.26
C VAL A 13 5.87 -10.49 -5.78
N ILE A 14 6.72 -11.03 -6.66
CA ILE A 14 8.11 -11.40 -6.34
C ILE A 14 8.88 -10.18 -5.83
N GLY A 15 8.67 -8.99 -6.43
CA GLY A 15 9.25 -7.74 -5.96
C GLY A 15 8.85 -7.41 -4.52
N ALA A 16 7.58 -7.59 -4.15
CA ALA A 16 7.11 -7.37 -2.78
C ALA A 16 7.71 -8.38 -1.78
N VAL A 17 7.89 -9.64 -2.19
CA VAL A 17 8.60 -10.65 -1.38
C VAL A 17 10.05 -10.25 -1.17
N LEU A 18 10.76 -9.79 -2.21
CA LEU A 18 12.14 -9.31 -2.11
C LEU A 18 12.25 -8.11 -1.17
N PHE A 19 11.26 -7.20 -1.18
CA PHE A 19 11.19 -6.10 -0.22
C PHE A 19 11.13 -6.63 1.21
N ALA A 20 10.22 -7.57 1.50
CA ALA A 20 10.06 -8.14 2.83
C ALA A 20 11.34 -8.86 3.29
N VAL A 21 11.97 -9.65 2.42
CA VAL A 21 13.23 -10.34 2.70
C VAL A 21 14.35 -9.34 2.98
N GLY A 22 14.48 -8.29 2.16
CA GLY A 22 15.46 -7.23 2.36
C GLY A 22 15.26 -6.50 3.70
N GLY A 23 14.01 -6.23 4.09
CA GLY A 23 13.67 -5.65 5.38
C GLY A 23 14.09 -6.53 6.56
N ILE A 24 13.84 -7.83 6.50
CA ILE A 24 14.27 -8.80 7.52
C ILE A 24 15.80 -8.87 7.61
N LEU A 25 16.48 -8.98 6.48
CA LEU A 25 17.94 -9.07 6.42
C LEU A 25 18.64 -7.78 6.88
N ALA A 26 17.93 -6.66 6.88
CA ALA A 26 18.45 -5.38 7.37
C ALA A 26 18.82 -5.39 8.87
N HIS A 27 18.36 -6.38 9.63
CA HIS A 27 18.85 -6.63 11.01
C HIS A 27 20.29 -7.13 11.05
N ILE A 28 20.80 -7.77 9.97
CA ILE A 28 22.17 -8.25 9.86
C ILE A 28 23.08 -7.12 9.37
N ASP A 29 22.69 -6.45 8.28
CA ASP A 29 23.36 -5.25 7.73
C ASP A 29 22.29 -4.36 7.08
N THR A 30 22.27 -3.10 7.47
CA THR A 30 21.33 -2.10 6.92
C THR A 30 21.43 -1.94 5.40
N LYS A 31 22.56 -2.33 4.78
CA LYS A 31 22.72 -2.36 3.32
C LYS A 31 21.73 -3.28 2.61
N PHE A 32 21.15 -4.28 3.30
CA PHE A 32 20.08 -5.11 2.72
C PHE A 32 18.79 -4.31 2.43
N LEU A 33 18.65 -3.09 2.92
CA LEU A 33 17.61 -2.18 2.47
C LEU A 33 17.73 -1.80 0.99
N TRP A 34 18.91 -1.98 0.37
CA TRP A 34 19.04 -1.89 -1.09
C TRP A 34 18.34 -3.06 -1.81
N LEU A 35 18.34 -4.26 -1.22
CA LEU A 35 17.56 -5.38 -1.74
C LEU A 35 16.06 -5.08 -1.61
N ALA A 36 15.62 -4.48 -0.50
CA ALA A 36 14.25 -4.02 -0.33
C ALA A 36 13.88 -2.97 -1.39
N SER A 37 14.74 -1.98 -1.62
CA SER A 37 14.53 -0.95 -2.65
C SER A 37 14.46 -1.54 -4.06
N LEU A 38 15.32 -2.51 -4.39
CA LEU A 38 15.24 -3.27 -5.64
C LEU A 38 13.91 -4.02 -5.77
N GLY A 39 13.44 -4.62 -4.68
CA GLY A 39 12.13 -5.25 -4.60
C GLY A 39 10.98 -4.29 -4.98
N LEU A 40 11.02 -3.05 -4.49
CA LEU A 40 10.04 -2.02 -4.88
C LEU A 40 10.11 -1.64 -6.36
N VAL A 41 11.31 -1.55 -6.93
CA VAL A 41 11.49 -1.28 -8.37
C VAL A 41 10.90 -2.42 -9.20
N ILE A 42 11.15 -3.68 -8.82
CA ILE A 42 10.61 -4.86 -9.51
C ILE A 42 9.07 -4.91 -9.37
N ASN A 43 8.55 -4.61 -8.19
CA ASN A 43 7.11 -4.53 -7.95
C ASN A 43 6.46 -3.45 -8.82
N TRP A 44 7.05 -2.24 -8.86
CA TRP A 44 6.57 -1.15 -9.71
C TRP A 44 6.62 -1.51 -11.20
N TYR A 45 7.71 -2.14 -11.65
CA TYR A 45 7.87 -2.57 -13.04
C TYR A 45 6.77 -3.57 -13.45
N GLY A 46 6.52 -4.59 -12.62
CA GLY A 46 5.48 -5.58 -12.87
C GLY A 46 4.09 -4.97 -12.98
N ASP A 47 3.70 -4.19 -11.98
CA ASP A 47 2.41 -3.54 -11.84
C ASP A 47 2.14 -2.46 -12.94
N SER A 48 3.17 -1.70 -13.32
CA SER A 48 3.01 -0.66 -14.35
C SER A 48 2.91 -1.20 -15.76
N LEU A 49 3.54 -2.34 -16.03
CA LEU A 49 3.63 -2.89 -17.38
C LEU A 49 2.56 -3.93 -17.72
N ASP A 50 1.93 -4.58 -16.73
CA ASP A 50 0.94 -5.62 -17.00
C ASP A 50 -0.27 -5.10 -17.78
N GLY A 51 -0.90 -4.02 -17.33
CA GLY A 51 -2.00 -3.36 -18.03
C GLY A 51 -1.56 -2.70 -19.34
N THR A 52 -0.34 -2.18 -19.39
CA THR A 52 0.22 -1.56 -20.62
C THR A 52 0.45 -2.63 -21.69
N LEU A 53 1.03 -3.78 -21.32
CA LEU A 53 1.24 -4.90 -22.24
C LEU A 53 -0.10 -5.44 -22.79
N ALA A 54 -1.11 -5.58 -21.93
CA ALA A 54 -2.45 -6.00 -22.34
C ALA A 54 -3.07 -5.03 -23.35
N ARG A 55 -2.90 -3.72 -23.15
CA ARG A 55 -3.39 -2.69 -24.09
C ARG A 55 -2.67 -2.76 -25.43
N VAL A 56 -1.35 -2.78 -25.44
CA VAL A 56 -0.53 -2.82 -26.66
C VAL A 56 -0.83 -4.07 -27.50
N ARG A 57 -1.01 -5.23 -26.83
CA ARG A 57 -1.32 -6.49 -27.50
C ARG A 57 -2.79 -6.69 -27.84
N ARG A 58 -3.68 -5.76 -27.44
CA ARG A 58 -5.14 -5.88 -27.60
C ARG A 58 -5.71 -7.14 -26.94
N THR A 59 -5.12 -7.59 -25.85
CA THR A 59 -5.51 -8.79 -25.09
C THR A 59 -6.14 -8.41 -23.75
N GLN A 60 -6.77 -7.27 -23.68
CA GLN A 60 -7.39 -6.74 -22.47
C GLN A 60 -8.51 -7.65 -21.96
N ARG A 61 -8.50 -7.94 -20.68
CA ARG A 61 -9.53 -8.69 -19.95
C ARG A 61 -9.98 -7.84 -18.76
N PRO A 62 -10.87 -6.83 -18.95
CA PRO A 62 -11.16 -5.81 -17.95
C PRO A 62 -11.61 -6.38 -16.61
N VAL A 63 -12.55 -7.34 -16.59
CA VAL A 63 -13.06 -7.96 -15.37
C VAL A 63 -11.99 -8.80 -14.67
N TYR A 64 -11.29 -9.63 -15.42
CA TYR A 64 -10.23 -10.46 -14.89
C TYR A 64 -9.03 -9.62 -14.40
N GLY A 65 -8.61 -8.63 -15.17
CA GLY A 65 -7.51 -7.73 -14.81
C GLY A 65 -7.85 -6.91 -13.56
N PHE A 66 -9.08 -6.43 -13.43
CA PHE A 66 -9.55 -5.75 -12.22
C PHE A 66 -9.46 -6.69 -11.00
N PHE A 67 -9.95 -7.92 -11.12
CA PHE A 67 -9.92 -8.90 -10.04
C PHE A 67 -8.50 -9.25 -9.60
N ILE A 68 -7.62 -9.65 -10.56
CA ILE A 68 -6.25 -10.05 -10.26
C ILE A 68 -5.45 -8.88 -9.72
N GLY A 69 -5.50 -7.70 -10.37
CA GLY A 69 -4.76 -6.51 -9.97
C GLY A 69 -5.06 -6.14 -8.52
N HIS A 70 -6.31 -5.87 -8.20
CA HIS A 70 -6.67 -5.40 -6.86
C HIS A 70 -6.52 -6.45 -5.76
N THR A 71 -6.69 -7.74 -6.09
CA THR A 71 -6.45 -8.83 -5.12
C THR A 71 -4.96 -8.96 -4.81
N LEU A 72 -4.11 -8.88 -5.82
CA LEU A 72 -2.67 -8.97 -5.63
C LEU A 72 -2.08 -7.66 -5.06
N ASP A 73 -2.68 -6.50 -5.33
CA ASP A 73 -2.32 -5.25 -4.66
C ASP A 73 -2.49 -5.32 -3.14
N ALA A 74 -3.59 -5.94 -2.68
CA ALA A 74 -3.78 -6.16 -1.25
C ALA A 74 -2.69 -7.07 -0.67
N LEU A 75 -2.34 -8.17 -1.37
CA LEU A 75 -1.28 -9.08 -0.95
C LEU A 75 0.09 -8.38 -0.93
N THR A 76 0.45 -7.66 -2.00
CA THR A 76 1.74 -6.94 -2.08
C THR A 76 1.85 -5.86 -1.01
N THR A 77 0.76 -5.15 -0.71
CA THR A 77 0.72 -4.20 0.39
C THR A 77 0.94 -4.87 1.73
N CYS A 78 0.33 -6.03 1.98
CA CYS A 78 0.58 -6.82 3.19
C CYS A 78 2.07 -7.19 3.30
N LEU A 79 2.68 -7.68 2.22
CA LEU A 79 4.10 -8.07 2.20
C LEU A 79 5.03 -6.87 2.45
N ILE A 80 4.73 -5.70 1.86
CA ILE A 80 5.49 -4.47 2.08
C ILE A 80 5.37 -4.01 3.54
N CYS A 81 4.16 -3.97 4.11
CA CYS A 81 3.97 -3.58 5.51
C CYS A 81 4.62 -4.58 6.48
N LEU A 82 4.55 -5.88 6.20
CA LEU A 82 5.27 -6.91 6.96
C LEU A 82 6.78 -6.69 6.89
N GLY A 83 7.31 -6.42 5.69
CA GLY A 83 8.73 -6.12 5.50
C GLY A 83 9.19 -4.90 6.28
N LEU A 84 8.40 -3.84 6.33
CA LEU A 84 8.65 -2.65 7.16
C LEU A 84 8.65 -3.00 8.65
N GLY A 85 7.61 -3.69 9.13
CA GLY A 85 7.46 -4.03 10.55
C GLY A 85 8.45 -5.09 11.04
N LEU A 86 8.98 -5.93 10.16
CA LEU A 86 10.05 -6.90 10.42
C LEU A 86 11.45 -6.33 10.19
N SER A 87 11.57 -5.08 9.77
CA SER A 87 12.85 -4.38 9.60
C SER A 87 13.25 -3.65 10.88
N PRO A 88 14.53 -3.24 11.03
CA PRO A 88 14.95 -2.39 12.14
C PRO A 88 14.41 -0.95 12.05
N MET A 89 13.71 -0.60 10.98
CA MET A 89 13.23 0.76 10.71
C MET A 89 11.96 1.11 11.47
N MET A 90 11.04 0.15 11.60
CA MET A 90 9.68 0.42 12.07
C MET A 90 9.16 -0.72 12.95
N ARG A 91 8.40 -0.37 13.97
CA ARG A 91 7.72 -1.33 14.83
C ARG A 91 6.57 -2.00 14.08
N MET A 92 6.35 -3.29 14.37
CA MET A 92 5.30 -4.09 13.74
C MET A 92 3.88 -3.53 13.99
N ASP A 93 3.62 -3.01 15.20
CA ASP A 93 2.32 -2.43 15.54
C ASP A 93 2.02 -1.17 14.70
N VAL A 94 3.01 -0.34 14.41
CA VAL A 94 2.90 0.83 13.53
C VAL A 94 2.68 0.40 12.08
N ALA A 95 3.44 -0.59 11.59
CA ALA A 95 3.26 -1.13 10.24
C ALA A 95 1.85 -1.71 10.04
N PHE A 96 1.29 -2.39 11.05
CA PHE A 96 -0.09 -2.89 11.01
C PHE A 96 -1.13 -1.77 11.02
N LEU A 97 -0.90 -0.65 11.71
CA LEU A 97 -1.79 0.51 11.66
C LEU A 97 -1.83 1.12 10.24
N ILE A 98 -0.67 1.24 9.58
CA ILE A 98 -0.59 1.70 8.19
C ILE A 98 -1.35 0.75 7.27
N LEU A 99 -1.10 -0.56 7.40
CA LEU A 99 -1.78 -1.59 6.62
C LEU A 99 -3.29 -1.52 6.79
N ALA A 100 -3.78 -1.45 8.04
CA ALA A 100 -5.20 -1.37 8.34
C ALA A 100 -5.85 -0.12 7.72
N GLY A 101 -5.22 1.05 7.85
CA GLY A 101 -5.69 2.29 7.24
C GLY A 101 -5.76 2.19 5.70
N TYR A 102 -4.72 1.63 5.09
CA TYR A 102 -4.68 1.45 3.63
C TYR A 102 -5.76 0.45 3.15
N LEU A 103 -5.91 -0.71 3.80
CA LEU A 103 -6.91 -1.70 3.41
C LEU A 103 -8.33 -1.19 3.62
N CYS A 104 -8.61 -0.43 4.69
CA CYS A 104 -9.91 0.21 4.89
C CYS A 104 -10.26 1.16 3.73
N LEU A 105 -9.31 1.98 3.29
CA LEU A 105 -9.49 2.86 2.14
C LEU A 105 -9.66 2.08 0.83
N SER A 106 -8.89 1.02 0.62
CA SER A 106 -8.98 0.18 -0.58
C SER A 106 -10.35 -0.51 -0.68
N ILE A 107 -10.81 -1.14 0.40
CA ILE A 107 -12.14 -1.76 0.48
C ILE A 107 -13.22 -0.71 0.22
N TYR A 108 -13.12 0.45 0.86
CA TYR A 108 -14.06 1.56 0.64
C TYR A 108 -14.10 1.97 -0.84
N THR A 109 -12.94 2.14 -1.48
CA THR A 109 -12.84 2.50 -2.92
C THR A 109 -13.49 1.44 -3.80
N TYR A 110 -13.26 0.14 -3.54
CA TYR A 110 -13.86 -0.94 -4.32
C TYR A 110 -15.38 -1.02 -4.14
N VAL A 111 -15.87 -0.87 -2.92
CA VAL A 111 -17.31 -0.83 -2.63
C VAL A 111 -17.97 0.38 -3.34
N CYS A 112 -17.38 1.56 -3.26
CA CYS A 112 -17.89 2.75 -3.96
C CYS A 112 -17.88 2.55 -5.48
N THR A 113 -16.84 1.92 -6.04
CA THR A 113 -16.78 1.63 -7.48
C THR A 113 -17.92 0.72 -7.93
N ILE A 114 -18.25 -0.29 -7.13
CA ILE A 114 -19.35 -1.22 -7.43
C ILE A 114 -20.73 -0.52 -7.33
N ILE A 115 -20.93 0.32 -6.31
CA ILE A 115 -22.23 0.96 -6.05
C ILE A 115 -22.49 2.14 -6.98
N ILE A 116 -21.47 2.97 -7.22
CA ILE A 116 -21.61 4.24 -7.96
C ILE A 116 -21.25 4.04 -9.44
N ASN A 117 -20.66 2.91 -9.80
CA ASN A 117 -20.13 2.58 -11.13
C ASN A 117 -19.07 3.59 -11.64
N GLU A 118 -18.41 4.28 -10.71
CA GLU A 118 -17.30 5.21 -10.96
C GLU A 118 -16.10 4.82 -10.11
N PHE A 119 -14.96 4.60 -10.76
CA PHE A 119 -13.69 4.38 -10.04
C PHE A 119 -13.15 5.74 -9.56
N ARG A 120 -13.35 6.05 -8.29
CA ARG A 120 -12.83 7.26 -7.67
C ARG A 120 -11.57 6.95 -6.90
N LEU A 121 -10.41 7.34 -7.45
CA LEU A 121 -9.17 7.35 -6.68
C LEU A 121 -9.27 8.43 -5.59
N THR A 122 -9.51 8.01 -4.37
CA THR A 122 -9.80 8.89 -3.22
C THR A 122 -8.53 9.50 -2.59
N TYR A 123 -7.35 9.08 -3.02
CA TYR A 123 -6.07 9.37 -2.35
C TYR A 123 -5.40 10.68 -2.80
N GLY A 124 -6.10 11.59 -3.46
CA GLY A 124 -5.51 12.82 -3.97
C GLY A 124 -4.53 12.55 -5.12
N LYS A 125 -3.38 13.26 -5.11
CA LYS A 125 -2.34 13.10 -6.13
C LYS A 125 -1.26 12.06 -5.78
N LEU A 126 -1.34 11.40 -4.61
CA LEU A 126 -0.38 10.40 -4.18
C LEU A 126 -0.82 9.01 -4.67
N GLY A 127 -0.18 8.54 -5.72
CA GLY A 127 -0.39 7.20 -6.28
C GLY A 127 0.58 6.17 -5.70
N PRO A 128 0.41 4.87 -6.07
CA PRO A 128 1.31 3.81 -5.63
C PRO A 128 2.77 4.01 -6.03
N THR A 129 3.03 4.71 -7.14
CA THR A 129 4.38 5.02 -7.62
C THR A 129 5.10 5.98 -6.68
N GLU A 130 4.42 7.05 -6.24
CA GLU A 130 4.96 8.05 -5.32
C GLU A 130 5.30 7.42 -3.97
N VAL A 131 4.44 6.52 -3.49
CA VAL A 131 4.69 5.79 -2.23
C VAL A 131 5.92 4.90 -2.34
N ARG A 132 6.10 4.18 -3.46
CA ARG A 132 7.29 3.34 -3.70
C ARG A 132 8.57 4.19 -3.75
N LEU A 133 8.55 5.32 -4.45
CA LEU A 133 9.69 6.26 -4.52
C LEU A 133 10.02 6.82 -3.13
N LEU A 134 9.00 7.18 -2.34
CA LEU A 134 9.19 7.64 -0.97
C LEU A 134 9.85 6.56 -0.11
N LEU A 135 9.41 5.31 -0.20
CA LEU A 135 10.01 4.20 0.55
C LEU A 135 11.46 3.94 0.15
N ILE A 136 11.80 4.04 -1.14
CA ILE A 136 13.20 3.93 -1.62
C ILE A 136 14.05 5.06 -1.04
N ALA A 137 13.52 6.30 -1.02
CA ALA A 137 14.20 7.44 -0.42
C ALA A 137 14.40 7.24 1.09
N VAL A 138 13.38 6.76 1.79
CA VAL A 138 13.43 6.43 3.23
C VAL A 138 14.48 5.35 3.52
N ASN A 139 14.51 4.26 2.74
CA ASN A 139 15.52 3.21 2.86
C ASN A 139 16.93 3.79 2.68
N THR A 140 17.11 4.64 1.67
CA THR A 140 18.40 5.29 1.39
C THR A 140 18.83 6.20 2.54
N LEU A 141 17.92 7.03 3.05
CA LEU A 141 18.18 7.89 4.18
C LEU A 141 18.54 7.09 5.44
N TYR A 142 17.84 5.98 5.68
CA TYR A 142 18.14 5.12 6.81
C TYR A 142 19.56 4.52 6.77
N ILE A 143 20.06 4.15 5.58
CA ILE A 143 21.42 3.59 5.40
C ILE A 143 22.49 4.64 5.66
N TYR A 144 22.29 5.89 5.18
CA TYR A 144 23.35 6.88 5.13
C TYR A 144 23.27 7.97 6.20
N THR A 145 22.19 7.99 6.99
CA THR A 145 22.02 9.03 8.03
C THR A 145 21.97 8.40 9.42
N PRO A 146 22.35 9.17 10.47
CA PRO A 146 22.23 8.71 11.85
C PRO A 146 20.79 8.68 12.38
N TRP A 147 19.79 8.78 11.52
CA TRP A 147 18.38 8.77 11.91
C TRP A 147 17.94 7.47 12.56
N SER A 148 18.64 6.36 12.26
CA SER A 148 18.47 5.08 12.95
C SER A 148 18.79 5.15 14.44
N ALA A 149 19.61 6.11 14.89
CA ALA A 149 19.97 6.32 16.28
C ALA A 149 18.99 7.23 17.05
N ILE A 150 18.04 7.88 16.35
CA ILE A 150 17.07 8.77 16.97
C ILE A 150 15.94 7.94 17.59
N HIS A 151 15.94 7.81 18.90
CA HIS A 151 14.91 7.13 19.66
C HIS A 151 14.31 8.05 20.72
N TYR A 152 13.01 7.96 20.89
CA TYR A 152 12.26 8.68 21.92
C TYR A 152 11.66 7.66 22.88
N ASN A 153 11.81 7.90 24.19
CA ASN A 153 11.10 7.07 25.18
C ASN A 153 9.72 7.66 25.42
N ILE A 154 8.69 6.99 24.92
CA ILE A 154 7.30 7.40 25.09
C ILE A 154 6.57 6.28 25.86
N TYR A 155 6.08 6.59 27.05
CA TYR A 155 5.41 5.62 27.95
C TYR A 155 6.22 4.34 28.19
N GLY A 156 7.55 4.47 28.42
CA GLY A 156 8.42 3.32 28.70
C GLY A 156 8.73 2.43 27.50
N ARG A 157 8.37 2.86 26.28
CA ARG A 157 8.71 2.18 25.02
C ARG A 157 9.62 3.04 24.17
N ASN A 158 10.60 2.41 23.55
CA ASN A 158 11.48 3.09 22.59
C ASN A 158 10.76 3.24 21.25
N TRP A 159 10.61 4.49 20.79
CA TRP A 159 10.04 4.85 19.51
C TRP A 159 11.14 5.42 18.63
N GLY A 160 11.29 4.88 17.44
CA GLY A 160 12.16 5.45 16.40
C GLY A 160 11.50 6.62 15.68
N LEU A 161 12.29 7.40 14.96
CA LEU A 161 11.78 8.48 14.12
C LEU A 161 10.75 7.95 13.10
N PHE A 162 11.03 6.80 12.50
CA PHE A 162 10.15 6.21 11.48
C PHE A 162 8.85 5.63 12.05
N ASP A 163 8.81 5.31 13.33
CA ASP A 163 7.57 4.95 14.02
C ASP A 163 6.63 6.16 14.12
N ILE A 164 7.17 7.33 14.45
CA ILE A 164 6.40 8.57 14.55
C ILE A 164 5.86 8.97 13.16
N ILE A 165 6.71 8.89 12.14
CA ILE A 165 6.29 9.12 10.74
C ILE A 165 5.21 8.13 10.35
N GLY A 166 5.38 6.83 10.65
CA GLY A 166 4.40 5.79 10.36
C GLY A 166 3.06 6.01 11.05
N CYS A 167 3.06 6.40 12.32
CA CYS A 167 1.82 6.77 13.03
C CYS A 167 1.12 7.98 12.40
N THR A 168 1.89 8.97 11.94
CA THR A 168 1.34 10.13 11.24
C THR A 168 0.70 9.70 9.92
N VAL A 169 1.37 8.85 9.13
CA VAL A 169 0.81 8.29 7.90
C VAL A 169 -0.47 7.50 8.18
N ALA A 170 -0.47 6.62 9.19
CA ALA A 170 -1.66 5.87 9.56
C ALA A 170 -2.82 6.80 9.97
N ALA A 171 -2.55 7.82 10.77
CA ALA A 171 -3.56 8.81 11.17
C ALA A 171 -4.16 9.55 9.96
N ILE A 172 -3.33 9.93 8.97
CA ILE A 172 -3.77 10.55 7.73
C ILE A 172 -4.68 9.58 6.94
N LEU A 173 -4.29 8.32 6.78
CA LEU A 173 -5.09 7.32 6.07
C LEU A 173 -6.47 7.12 6.72
N PHE A 174 -6.52 6.98 8.05
CA PHE A 174 -7.79 6.86 8.77
C PHE A 174 -8.64 8.14 8.69
N MET A 175 -8.03 9.32 8.75
CA MET A 175 -8.73 10.59 8.60
C MET A 175 -9.36 10.71 7.21
N PHE A 176 -8.64 10.35 6.14
CA PHE A 176 -9.20 10.28 4.80
C PHE A 176 -10.34 9.29 4.71
N TYR A 177 -10.17 8.07 5.24
CA TYR A 177 -11.23 7.06 5.27
C TYR A 177 -12.51 7.58 5.94
N ILE A 178 -12.40 8.11 7.16
CA ILE A 178 -13.55 8.63 7.93
C ILE A 178 -14.22 9.81 7.19
N SER A 179 -13.43 10.72 6.64
CA SER A 179 -13.93 11.88 5.89
C SER A 179 -14.75 11.46 4.67
N GLN A 180 -14.23 10.58 3.84
CA GLN A 180 -14.91 10.13 2.63
C GLN A 180 -16.11 9.25 2.96
N PHE A 181 -15.96 8.31 3.90
CA PHE A 181 -17.06 7.47 4.36
C PHE A 181 -18.25 8.30 4.89
N THR A 182 -17.99 9.32 5.70
CA THR A 182 -19.06 10.16 6.26
C THR A 182 -19.76 10.99 5.18
N LYS A 183 -19.00 11.49 4.19
CA LYS A 183 -19.53 12.24 3.05
C LYS A 183 -20.44 11.37 2.17
N ASP A 184 -19.94 10.22 1.75
CA ASP A 184 -20.68 9.37 0.81
C ASP A 184 -21.83 8.63 1.50
N ARG A 185 -21.70 8.27 2.79
CA ARG A 185 -22.82 7.76 3.58
C ARG A 185 -24.01 8.71 3.58
N ARG A 186 -23.75 10.01 3.77
CA ARG A 186 -24.83 11.03 3.75
C ARG A 186 -25.47 11.14 2.36
N ALA A 187 -24.65 11.15 1.30
CA ALA A 187 -25.14 11.25 -0.07
C ALA A 187 -25.97 10.01 -0.48
N LEU A 188 -25.52 8.82 -0.09
CA LEU A 188 -26.23 7.56 -0.37
C LEU A 188 -27.55 7.44 0.44
N ALA A 189 -27.54 7.87 1.71
CA ALA A 189 -28.76 7.87 2.52
C ALA A 189 -29.88 8.78 1.96
N LEU A 190 -29.50 9.85 1.24
CA LEU A 190 -30.47 10.71 0.54
C LEU A 190 -30.99 10.06 -0.77
N LYS A 191 -30.17 9.23 -1.43
CA LYS A 191 -30.55 8.53 -2.66
C LYS A 191 -31.41 7.29 -2.39
N ASP A 192 -31.20 6.64 -1.26
CA ASP A 192 -31.91 5.43 -0.83
C ASP A 192 -32.42 5.61 0.60
N PRO A 193 -33.53 6.37 0.76
CA PRO A 193 -34.11 6.62 2.08
C PRO A 193 -34.73 5.34 2.66
N ALA A 194 -34.60 5.20 4.00
CA ALA A 194 -35.22 4.08 4.71
C ALA A 194 -36.73 4.02 4.46
N LYS A 195 -37.24 2.87 4.09
CA LYS A 195 -38.67 2.65 3.95
C LYS A 195 -39.30 2.66 5.37
N PRO A 196 -40.50 3.29 5.52
CA PRO A 196 -41.20 3.23 6.80
C PRO A 196 -41.52 1.77 7.17
N TRP A 197 -41.26 1.42 8.42
CA TRP A 197 -41.63 0.09 8.93
C TRP A 197 -43.15 -0.02 8.98
N HIS A 198 -43.70 -1.00 8.28
CA HIS A 198 -45.10 -1.37 8.40
C HIS A 198 -45.15 -2.67 9.20
N PRO A 199 -45.82 -2.69 10.38
CA PRO A 199 -46.02 -3.90 11.19
C PRO A 199 -46.90 -4.90 10.48
#